data_91b612631494172dc5ac1680ff0bbb84
#
_entry.id   91b612631494172dc5ac1680ff0bbb84
#
_cell.length_a   1.000
_cell.length_b   1.000
_cell.length_c   1.000
_cell.angle_alpha   90.00
_cell.angle_beta   90.00
_cell.angle_gamma   90.00
#
_symmetry.space_group_name_H-M   'P 1'
#
loop_
_entity.id
_entity.type
_entity.pdbx_description
1 polymer ?
#
loop_
_entity_poly.entity_id
_entity_poly.type
_entity_poly.pdbx_seq_one_letter_code
_entity_poly.pdbx_strand_id
1 'polypeptide(L)'
;MSNKKVVEAYIDGFNKSDHAEILACLTDNVIWEMPGLFYLEGKEEFDKEIENDAFVGSPIVTIIRLVEEGDIVVAEGHVKSKMKNGGLLDAMFCDLFHFENGKIKQLTGYLMHNKQQ
;
A
#
# COMPACT_ATOMS: atom_id res chain seq x y z
N MET A 1 12.83 9.65 -11.25
CA MET A 1 11.80 10.08 -10.30
C MET A 1 12.32 9.99 -8.88
N SER A 2 11.92 10.92 -8.03
CA SER A 2 12.23 10.81 -6.61
C SER A 2 11.47 9.63 -5.99
N ASN A 3 11.96 9.13 -4.86
CA ASN A 3 11.29 8.04 -4.17
C ASN A 3 9.88 8.42 -3.72
N LYS A 4 9.68 9.68 -3.30
CA LYS A 4 8.33 10.16 -2.96
C LYS A 4 7.38 10.07 -4.14
N LYS A 5 7.85 10.40 -5.34
CA LYS A 5 7.02 10.30 -6.55
C LYS A 5 6.65 8.87 -6.88
N VAL A 6 7.55 7.92 -6.62
CA VAL A 6 7.25 6.50 -6.80
C VAL A 6 6.15 6.08 -5.82
N VAL A 7 6.22 6.52 -4.57
CA VAL A 7 5.16 6.23 -3.58
C VAL A 7 3.83 6.83 -4.03
N GLU A 8 3.84 8.06 -4.57
CA GLU A 8 2.61 8.68 -5.09
C GLU A 8 2.01 7.87 -6.23
N ALA A 9 2.84 7.38 -7.16
CA ALA A 9 2.38 6.54 -8.26
C ALA A 9 1.81 5.21 -7.74
N TYR A 10 2.46 4.61 -6.74
CA TYR A 10 2.00 3.40 -6.10
C TYR A 10 0.60 3.58 -5.48
N ILE A 11 0.41 4.66 -4.73
CA ILE A 11 -0.89 4.97 -4.11
C ILE A 11 -1.96 5.26 -5.18
N ASP A 12 -1.60 6.00 -6.22
CA ASP A 12 -2.50 6.27 -7.33
C ASP A 12 -2.96 4.98 -8.00
N GLY A 13 -2.04 4.02 -8.16
CA GLY A 13 -2.37 2.72 -8.70
C GLY A 13 -3.39 1.97 -7.84
N PHE A 14 -3.26 2.02 -6.53
CA PHE A 14 -4.25 1.40 -5.64
C PHE A 14 -5.61 2.07 -5.76
N ASN A 15 -5.66 3.40 -5.84
CA ASN A 15 -6.93 4.12 -5.99
C ASN A 15 -7.66 3.74 -7.29
N LYS A 16 -6.92 3.30 -8.30
CA LYS A 16 -7.48 2.90 -9.59
C LYS A 16 -7.59 1.39 -9.77
N SER A 17 -7.07 0.61 -8.82
CA SER A 17 -6.87 -0.83 -8.98
C SER A 17 -6.07 -1.16 -10.24
N ASP A 18 -5.07 -0.33 -10.55
CA ASP A 18 -4.20 -0.48 -11.72
C ASP A 18 -2.99 -1.32 -11.33
N HIS A 19 -3.08 -2.63 -11.58
CA HIS A 19 -2.02 -3.57 -11.22
C HIS A 19 -0.69 -3.23 -11.89
N ALA A 20 -0.73 -2.87 -13.16
CA ALA A 20 0.50 -2.57 -13.91
C ALA A 20 1.23 -1.37 -13.30
N GLU A 21 0.50 -0.32 -12.94
CA GLU A 21 1.10 0.87 -12.32
C GLU A 21 1.72 0.53 -10.96
N ILE A 22 1.03 -0.26 -10.15
CA ILE A 22 1.53 -0.68 -8.83
C ILE A 22 2.79 -1.52 -8.99
N LEU A 23 2.73 -2.57 -9.81
CA LEU A 23 3.83 -3.52 -9.96
C LEU A 23 5.07 -2.88 -10.57
N ALA A 24 4.90 -1.85 -11.41
CA ALA A 24 6.02 -1.12 -12.01
C ALA A 24 6.85 -0.38 -10.96
N CYS A 25 6.28 -0.10 -9.78
CA CYS A 25 6.98 0.56 -8.69
C CYS A 25 7.85 -0.38 -7.84
N LEU A 26 7.77 -1.69 -8.07
CA LEU A 26 8.31 -2.72 -7.17
C LEU A 26 9.51 -3.43 -7.76
N THR A 27 10.42 -3.92 -6.89
CA THR A 27 11.44 -4.88 -7.32
C THR A 27 10.78 -6.26 -7.52
N ASP A 28 11.44 -7.14 -8.29
CA ASP A 28 10.89 -8.47 -8.56
C ASP A 28 10.71 -9.31 -7.29
N ASN A 29 11.60 -9.11 -6.31
CA ASN A 29 11.58 -9.85 -5.04
C ASN A 29 11.01 -9.02 -3.89
N VAL A 30 10.13 -8.09 -4.19
CA VAL A 30 9.52 -7.20 -3.19
C VAL A 30 8.93 -7.99 -2.03
N ILE A 31 9.05 -7.42 -0.83
CA ILE A 31 8.43 -7.96 0.38
C ILE A 31 7.31 -7.01 0.81
N TRP A 32 6.15 -7.57 1.13
CA TRP A 32 5.05 -6.82 1.72
C TRP A 32 4.68 -7.47 3.04
N GLU A 33 4.90 -6.75 4.11
CA GLU A 33 4.55 -7.24 5.44
C GLU A 33 3.56 -6.30 6.11
N MET A 34 2.47 -6.88 6.62
CA MET A 34 1.59 -6.20 7.56
C MET A 34 1.68 -6.98 8.87
N PRO A 35 2.47 -6.49 9.83
CA PRO A 35 2.74 -7.26 11.06
C PRO A 35 1.45 -7.73 11.74
N GLY A 36 1.40 -9.00 12.05
CA GLY A 36 0.23 -9.64 12.65
C GLY A 36 -0.84 -10.08 11.67
N LEU A 37 -0.72 -9.72 10.38
CA LEU A 37 -1.70 -10.07 9.35
C LEU A 37 -1.13 -10.97 8.27
N PHE A 38 -0.06 -10.52 7.57
CA PHE A 38 0.54 -11.33 6.51
C PHE A 38 1.97 -10.90 6.19
N TYR A 39 2.67 -11.79 5.50
CA TYR A 39 4.01 -11.57 4.95
C TYR A 39 4.04 -12.21 3.57
N LEU A 40 4.32 -11.40 2.54
CA LEU A 40 4.32 -11.84 1.15
C LEU A 40 5.68 -11.53 0.51
N GLU A 41 6.15 -12.43 -0.35
CA GLU A 41 7.38 -12.22 -1.13
C GLU A 41 7.10 -12.35 -2.62
N GLY A 42 7.64 -11.40 -3.40
CA GLY A 42 7.60 -11.44 -4.85
C GLY A 42 6.39 -10.73 -5.44
N LYS A 43 6.56 -10.28 -6.71
CA LYS A 43 5.51 -9.56 -7.41
C LYS A 43 4.24 -10.38 -7.61
N GLU A 44 4.38 -11.69 -7.83
CA GLU A 44 3.22 -12.54 -8.06
C GLU A 44 2.31 -12.59 -6.84
N GLU A 45 2.89 -12.79 -5.66
CA GLU A 45 2.12 -12.79 -4.43
C GLU A 45 1.57 -11.41 -4.10
N PHE A 46 2.36 -10.36 -4.37
CA PHE A 46 1.92 -8.98 -4.20
C PHE A 46 0.67 -8.71 -5.06
N ASP A 47 0.73 -9.12 -6.32
CA ASP A 47 -0.35 -8.89 -7.27
C ASP A 47 -1.68 -9.49 -6.81
N LYS A 48 -1.63 -10.69 -6.22
CA LYS A 48 -2.82 -11.36 -5.72
C LYS A 48 -3.49 -10.61 -4.56
N GLU A 49 -2.70 -9.86 -3.78
CA GLU A 49 -3.21 -9.13 -2.61
C GLU A 49 -3.75 -7.75 -2.96
N ILE A 50 -3.43 -7.21 -4.15
CA ILE A 50 -3.89 -5.87 -4.56
C ILE A 50 -5.41 -5.79 -4.54
N GLU A 51 -6.10 -6.82 -5.03
CA GLU A 51 -7.56 -6.91 -4.98
C GLU A 51 -7.95 -8.10 -4.10
N ASN A 52 -7.99 -7.86 -2.80
CA ASN A 52 -8.35 -8.87 -1.82
C ASN A 52 -9.83 -9.20 -1.91
N ASP A 53 -10.18 -10.49 -1.87
CA ASP A 53 -11.56 -10.98 -1.99
C ASP A 53 -12.51 -10.45 -0.91
N ALA A 54 -11.99 -9.92 0.19
CA ALA A 54 -12.82 -9.35 1.24
C ALA A 54 -13.44 -8.00 0.86
N PHE A 55 -12.97 -7.37 -0.23
CA PHE A 55 -13.34 -6.01 -0.60
C PHE A 55 -14.03 -5.92 -1.94
N VAL A 56 -14.78 -4.84 -2.16
CA VAL A 56 -15.52 -4.55 -3.39
C VAL A 56 -15.01 -3.24 -3.96
N GLY A 57 -14.59 -3.25 -5.24
CA GLY A 57 -14.12 -2.05 -5.92
C GLY A 57 -12.76 -1.57 -5.44
N SER A 58 -12.39 -0.38 -5.85
CA SER A 58 -11.12 0.23 -5.48
C SER A 58 -11.20 0.92 -4.13
N PRO A 59 -10.14 0.86 -3.32
CA PRO A 59 -10.09 1.65 -2.09
C PRO A 59 -9.94 3.13 -2.40
N ILE A 60 -10.25 3.97 -1.42
CA ILE A 60 -9.92 5.39 -1.46
C ILE A 60 -8.79 5.61 -0.48
N VAL A 61 -7.60 5.83 -1.01
CA VAL A 61 -6.38 6.03 -0.22
C VAL A 61 -5.96 7.48 -0.32
N THR A 62 -5.84 8.14 0.83
CA THR A 62 -5.46 9.54 0.91
C THR A 62 -4.16 9.68 1.67
N ILE A 63 -3.16 10.33 1.08
CA ILE A 63 -1.89 10.60 1.74
C ILE A 63 -2.04 11.87 2.58
N ILE A 64 -1.70 11.78 3.87
CA ILE A 64 -1.66 12.94 4.77
C ILE A 64 -0.27 13.57 4.73
N ARG A 65 0.78 12.75 4.77
CA ARG A 65 2.16 13.24 4.66
C ARG A 65 3.10 12.15 4.17
N LEU A 66 4.15 12.60 3.50
CA LEU A 66 5.28 11.76 3.11
C LEU A 66 6.54 12.32 3.75
N VAL A 67 7.33 11.45 4.36
CA VAL A 67 8.62 11.80 4.94
C VAL A 67 9.66 10.89 4.34
N GLU A 68 10.74 11.48 3.83
CA GLU A 68 11.82 10.70 3.21
C GLU A 68 13.11 10.90 3.97
N GLU A 69 13.80 9.79 4.26
CA GLU A 69 15.13 9.82 4.83
C GLU A 69 15.93 8.66 4.24
N GLY A 70 17.02 8.99 3.54
CA GLY A 70 17.83 7.97 2.85
C GLY A 70 16.99 7.20 1.86
N ASP A 71 17.01 5.88 1.97
CA ASP A 71 16.28 4.97 1.08
C ASP A 71 14.87 4.64 1.60
N ILE A 72 14.39 5.36 2.59
CA ILE A 72 13.09 5.09 3.22
C ILE A 72 12.15 6.26 3.00
N VAL A 73 10.92 5.95 2.57
CA VAL A 73 9.81 6.91 2.55
C VAL A 73 8.73 6.40 3.50
N VAL A 74 8.28 7.26 4.40
CA VAL A 74 7.16 6.97 5.29
C VAL A 74 5.93 7.69 4.75
N ALA A 75 4.86 6.93 4.54
CA ALA A 75 3.58 7.50 4.10
C ALA A 75 2.55 7.32 5.22
N GLU A 76 2.05 8.43 5.71
CA GLU A 76 0.94 8.42 6.66
C GLU A 76 -0.32 8.81 5.91
N GLY A 77 -1.40 8.08 6.12
CA GLY A 77 -2.62 8.35 5.38
C GLY A 77 -3.86 7.70 5.94
N HIS A 78 -4.89 7.76 5.13
CA HIS A 78 -6.22 7.25 5.47
C HIS A 78 -6.71 6.38 4.34
N VAL A 79 -7.37 5.28 4.68
CA VAL A 79 -7.95 4.38 3.68
C VAL A 79 -9.39 4.06 4.02
N LYS A 80 -10.24 4.11 2.99
CA LYS A 80 -11.64 3.64 3.06
C LYS A 80 -11.87 2.63 1.96
N SER A 81 -12.56 1.55 2.28
CA SER A 81 -12.89 0.54 1.28
C SER A 81 -14.16 -0.21 1.69
N LYS A 82 -15.01 -0.52 0.71
CA LYS A 82 -16.22 -1.29 0.95
C LYS A 82 -15.88 -2.77 1.05
N MET A 83 -16.46 -3.46 2.04
CA MET A 83 -16.27 -4.88 2.24
C MET A 83 -17.46 -5.65 1.66
N LYS A 84 -17.19 -6.89 1.18
CA LYS A 84 -18.24 -7.74 0.62
C LYS A 84 -19.36 -8.06 1.61
N ASN A 85 -19.03 -8.09 2.91
CA ASN A 85 -20.01 -8.38 3.96
C ASN A 85 -20.94 -7.19 4.27
N GLY A 86 -20.81 -6.09 3.52
CA GLY A 86 -21.58 -4.87 3.75
C GLY A 86 -20.93 -3.88 4.72
N GLY A 87 -19.80 -4.25 5.31
CA GLY A 87 -19.06 -3.37 6.20
C GLY A 87 -18.20 -2.36 5.45
N LEU A 88 -17.55 -1.50 6.21
CA LEU A 88 -16.65 -0.47 5.68
C LEU A 88 -15.33 -0.54 6.43
N LEU A 89 -14.24 -0.66 5.67
CA LEU A 89 -12.91 -0.40 6.22
C LEU A 89 -12.72 1.10 6.28
N ASP A 90 -12.42 1.63 7.45
CA ASP A 90 -12.11 3.03 7.68
C ASP A 90 -10.95 3.05 8.66
N ALA A 91 -9.76 3.35 8.15
CA ALA A 91 -8.55 3.17 8.94
C ALA A 91 -7.49 4.22 8.60
N MET A 92 -6.65 4.48 9.59
CA MET A 92 -5.40 5.22 9.37
C MET A 92 -4.30 4.21 9.08
N PHE A 93 -3.35 4.59 8.22
CA PHE A 93 -2.20 3.74 7.96
C PHE A 93 -0.90 4.52 8.08
N CYS A 94 0.15 3.77 8.37
CA CYS A 94 1.53 4.26 8.30
C CYS A 94 2.33 3.18 7.59
N ASP A 95 2.79 3.50 6.38
CA ASP A 95 3.52 2.57 5.54
C ASP A 95 4.97 3.01 5.40
N LEU A 96 5.89 2.07 5.60
CA LEU A 96 7.32 2.29 5.40
C LEU A 96 7.73 1.62 4.09
N PHE A 97 8.24 2.44 3.16
CA PHE A 97 8.71 1.97 1.86
C PHE A 97 10.23 2.00 1.85
N HIS A 98 10.85 0.83 1.68
CA HIS A 98 12.30 0.71 1.53
C HIS A 98 12.63 0.60 0.05
N PHE A 99 13.53 1.46 -0.42
CA PHE A 99 13.86 1.56 -1.84
C PHE A 99 15.21 0.94 -2.18
N GLU A 100 15.29 0.42 -3.40
CA GLU A 100 16.55 -0.04 -4.02
C GLU A 100 16.51 0.35 -5.49
N ASN A 101 17.47 1.17 -5.91
CA ASN A 101 17.58 1.62 -7.32
C ASN A 101 16.27 2.21 -7.85
N GLY A 102 15.59 3.03 -7.05
CA GLY A 102 14.37 3.72 -7.47
C GLY A 102 13.11 2.89 -7.43
N LYS A 103 13.17 1.66 -6.91
CA LYS A 103 12.00 0.78 -6.78
C LYS A 103 11.82 0.35 -5.34
N ILE A 104 10.57 0.05 -4.99
CA ILE A 104 10.23 -0.42 -3.65
C ILE A 104 10.64 -1.87 -3.51
N LYS A 105 11.56 -2.16 -2.59
CA LYS A 105 11.99 -3.53 -2.30
C LYS A 105 11.28 -4.11 -1.09
N GLN A 106 10.76 -3.28 -0.21
CA GLN A 106 10.01 -3.75 0.96
C GLN A 106 9.01 -2.69 1.39
N LEU A 107 7.81 -3.15 1.66
CA LEU A 107 6.74 -2.34 2.23
C LEU A 107 6.34 -2.97 3.55
N THR A 108 6.41 -2.18 4.63
CA THR A 108 5.91 -2.57 5.94
C THR A 108 4.76 -1.64 6.27
N GLY A 109 3.56 -2.20 6.44
CA GLY A 109 2.36 -1.41 6.67
C GLY A 109 1.78 -1.63 8.05
N TYR A 110 1.36 -0.53 8.67
CA TYR A 110 0.66 -0.56 9.97
C TYR A 110 -0.71 0.08 9.77
N LEU A 111 -1.73 -0.62 10.22
CA LEU A 111 -3.11 -0.20 10.03
C LEU A 111 -3.82 -0.11 11.38
N MET A 112 -4.50 1.02 11.60
CA MET A 112 -5.27 1.22 12.80
C MET A 112 -6.69 1.59 12.42
N HIS A 113 -7.66 0.76 12.75
CA HIS A 113 -9.06 1.05 12.44
C HIS A 113 -9.55 2.24 13.24
N ASN A 114 -10.25 3.14 12.56
CA ASN A 114 -10.90 4.25 13.23
C ASN A 114 -12.08 3.72 14.05
N LYS A 115 -12.33 4.39 15.18
CA LYS A 115 -13.43 3.98 16.03
C LYS A 115 -14.75 4.19 15.31
N GLN A 116 -15.54 3.15 15.27
CA GLN A 116 -16.89 3.19 14.69
C GLN A 116 -17.87 3.67 15.77
N GLN A 117 -18.80 4.49 15.34
CA GLN A 117 -19.84 5.00 16.25
C GLN A 117 -21.20 4.46 15.86
#